data_7e565bc95dd7013fd799d0931c07a30f
#
_entry.id   7e565bc95dd7013fd799d0931c07a30f
#
_cell.length_a   1.000
_cell.length_b   1.000
_cell.length_c   1.000
_cell.angle_alpha   90.00
_cell.angle_beta   90.00
_cell.angle_gamma   90.00
#
_symmetry.space_group_name_H-M   'P 1'
#
loop_
_entity.id
_entity.type
_entity.pdbx_description
1 polymer ?
#
loop_
_entity_poly.entity_id
_entity_poly.type
_entity_poly.pdbx_seq_one_letter_code
_entity_poly.pdbx_strand_id
1 'polypeptide(L)'
;MSTTINRKPIRFYSDPKRVIARFFFPGPETRVQSIIQKVTEMPEEAAKLSLNQSLRDFSARHRNISRIFQRHYERVREIMNGRAGDLNLLSEQKKLLIGAFFTSEYSIESAAFFNPSMVEDPDQTGLMVGQKRVIMSFRATGEGHISSIVFRGGILDADNNMHLIQTGRLIDGAEAIKNYIYSKEVFCAKLSEMHADDEVVKLVMGKLRDEFDYNELYRAIDETRRELQPTENQLKILQTISWLGDSHYEISFSLDTGISDRVIFPLAAAESNGIEDARFVKFTDSDGLVRYYATYTAYNGFAIMPKLIETKDFYNFRIMPIHGENAQNKGMALFPRKINGKFVMLSRIDGVNNYIMFSEDINRWGEAILLQEPQFPWEFIQVGNCGSPIETEFGWLVITHAVGTMRKYVISAMLLDLDDPTKVIGRLSEPLVSPNEEEREGYVPNVVYSCGSIVNNDELVIPYAMSDTASTFATIPLKELLTNLVPSDLDRGRPMMEKGKARVLVVEDEVINQKIISGILKSEGYDVEIAPDGIIALMKIGKEKFDVILSDIAMPNFDGYQMLEFLQENKISIPVIFLSGQTSPEDEAKGLRKGAADYIKKPIDRNLLLLRMERLLK
;
A
#
# COMPACT_ATOMS: atom_id res chain seq x y z
N MET A 1 0.16 28.24 3.45
CA MET A 1 0.18 28.30 4.95
C MET A 1 0.44 26.90 5.47
N SER A 2 1.17 26.72 6.59
CA SER A 2 1.40 25.39 7.15
C SER A 2 0.11 24.86 7.78
N THR A 3 -0.28 23.64 7.44
CA THR A 3 -1.47 22.99 8.04
C THR A 3 -1.18 22.60 9.48
N THR A 4 -2.12 22.89 10.37
CA THR A 4 -2.00 22.55 11.80
C THR A 4 -2.15 21.06 12.03
N ILE A 5 -1.14 20.42 12.66
CA ILE A 5 -1.14 18.98 12.94
C ILE A 5 -1.08 18.77 14.44
N ASN A 6 -2.10 18.13 14.98
CA ASN A 6 -2.18 17.79 16.39
C ASN A 6 -1.86 16.30 16.60
N ARG A 7 -0.60 15.99 16.94
CA ARG A 7 -0.18 14.62 17.28
C ARG A 7 -0.73 14.20 18.63
N LYS A 8 -1.46 13.09 18.66
CA LYS A 8 -2.04 12.59 19.90
C LYS A 8 -1.01 11.79 20.73
N PRO A 9 -1.09 11.84 22.07
CA PRO A 9 -0.07 11.23 22.93
C PRO A 9 -0.15 9.70 23.00
N ILE A 10 -1.27 9.11 22.59
CA ILE A 10 -1.45 7.66 22.62
C ILE A 10 -0.47 6.95 21.69
N ARG A 11 0.06 5.82 22.15
CA ARG A 11 0.95 4.96 21.37
C ARG A 11 0.46 3.52 21.41
N PHE A 12 0.53 2.85 20.27
CA PHE A 12 0.20 1.45 20.12
C PHE A 12 1.51 0.68 19.91
N TYR A 13 1.79 -0.21 20.83
CA TYR A 13 2.99 -1.06 20.81
C TYR A 13 2.62 -2.52 20.58
N SER A 14 3.59 -3.29 20.12
CA SER A 14 3.53 -4.75 20.09
C SER A 14 3.40 -5.33 21.50
N ASP A 15 2.62 -6.41 21.64
CA ASP A 15 2.48 -7.15 22.89
C ASP A 15 2.87 -8.63 22.69
N PRO A 16 4.08 -9.04 23.11
CA PRO A 16 4.54 -10.42 22.93
C PRO A 16 3.75 -11.46 23.73
N LYS A 17 2.86 -11.03 24.65
CA LYS A 17 1.95 -11.92 25.39
C LYS A 17 0.77 -12.39 24.53
N ARG A 18 0.54 -11.74 23.39
CA ARG A 18 -0.53 -12.10 22.46
C ARG A 18 -0.09 -13.28 21.59
N VAL A 19 -0.56 -14.45 21.97
CA VAL A 19 -0.13 -15.73 21.38
C VAL A 19 -1.33 -16.50 20.79
N ILE A 20 -1.07 -17.22 19.70
CA ILE A 20 -1.97 -18.23 19.14
C ILE A 20 -1.32 -19.61 19.17
N ALA A 21 -2.12 -20.65 19.19
CA ALA A 21 -1.65 -22.02 19.05
C ALA A 21 -1.63 -22.42 17.56
N ARG A 22 -0.44 -22.67 17.02
CA ARG A 22 -0.21 -23.05 15.61
C ARG A 22 0.12 -24.51 15.47
N PHE A 23 -0.23 -25.07 14.30
CA PHE A 23 0.29 -26.35 13.89
C PHE A 23 1.80 -26.28 13.71
N PHE A 24 2.50 -27.21 14.34
CA PHE A 24 3.95 -27.33 14.31
C PHE A 24 4.35 -28.71 13.82
N PHE A 25 5.17 -28.75 12.76
CA PHE A 25 5.72 -30.00 12.22
C PHE A 25 7.22 -30.02 12.54
N PRO A 26 7.67 -30.90 13.47
CA PRO A 26 9.01 -30.78 14.09
C PRO A 26 10.17 -31.29 13.23
N GLY A 27 10.10 -31.19 11.91
CA GLY A 27 11.21 -31.52 10.99
C GLY A 27 10.96 -32.79 10.16
N PRO A 28 12.01 -33.62 9.90
CA PRO A 28 11.86 -34.76 8.98
C PRO A 28 10.82 -35.78 9.45
N GLU A 29 10.20 -36.47 8.50
CA GLU A 29 9.15 -37.46 8.74
C GLU A 29 9.54 -38.54 9.76
N THR A 30 10.79 -38.95 9.76
CA THR A 30 11.34 -39.92 10.73
C THR A 30 11.25 -39.44 12.18
N ARG A 31 11.41 -38.14 12.42
CA ARG A 31 11.25 -37.52 13.75
C ARG A 31 9.78 -37.49 14.15
N VAL A 32 8.91 -37.18 13.21
CA VAL A 32 7.45 -37.19 13.40
C VAL A 32 6.98 -38.60 13.77
N GLN A 33 7.39 -39.62 13.03
CA GLN A 33 7.11 -41.04 13.32
C GLN A 33 7.61 -41.44 14.73
N SER A 34 8.83 -41.02 15.11
CA SER A 34 9.37 -41.32 16.45
C SER A 34 8.52 -40.68 17.57
N ILE A 35 8.02 -39.46 17.39
CA ILE A 35 7.12 -38.80 18.38
C ILE A 35 5.83 -39.59 18.51
N ILE A 36 5.18 -39.89 17.37
CA ILE A 36 3.92 -40.66 17.33
C ILE A 36 4.10 -42.02 17.99
N GLN A 37 5.18 -42.75 17.65
CA GLN A 37 5.49 -44.06 18.23
C GLN A 37 5.62 -44.00 19.76
N LYS A 38 6.36 -43.02 20.29
CA LYS A 38 6.53 -42.83 21.74
C LYS A 38 5.19 -42.62 22.46
N VAL A 39 4.26 -41.83 21.86
CA VAL A 39 2.93 -41.63 22.46
C VAL A 39 2.09 -42.91 22.33
N THR A 40 2.19 -43.63 21.21
CA THR A 40 1.46 -44.90 20.98
C THR A 40 1.86 -45.95 21.99
N GLU A 41 3.16 -46.08 22.28
CA GLU A 41 3.71 -47.05 23.22
C GLU A 41 3.54 -46.67 24.70
N MET A 42 3.14 -45.38 24.97
CA MET A 42 2.97 -44.86 26.33
C MET A 42 1.80 -45.57 27.05
N PRO A 43 1.91 -45.97 28.33
CA PRO A 43 0.75 -46.43 29.10
C PRO A 43 -0.37 -45.38 29.15
N GLU A 44 -1.63 -45.84 29.12
CA GLU A 44 -2.79 -44.92 29.07
C GLU A 44 -2.82 -43.91 30.23
N GLU A 45 -2.53 -44.35 31.46
CA GLU A 45 -2.46 -43.44 32.61
C GLU A 45 -1.36 -42.39 32.48
N ALA A 46 -0.21 -42.75 31.91
CA ALA A 46 0.88 -41.81 31.65
C ALA A 46 0.51 -40.79 30.56
N ALA A 47 -0.16 -41.26 29.47
CA ALA A 47 -0.66 -40.38 28.42
C ALA A 47 -1.70 -39.37 28.97
N LYS A 48 -2.64 -39.84 29.80
CA LYS A 48 -3.64 -39.02 30.46
C LYS A 48 -3.01 -37.98 31.41
N LEU A 49 -2.02 -38.37 32.20
CA LEU A 49 -1.31 -37.42 33.09
C LEU A 49 -0.57 -36.34 32.28
N SER A 50 0.13 -36.71 31.22
CA SER A 50 0.86 -35.79 30.36
C SER A 50 -0.10 -34.81 29.64
N LEU A 51 -1.22 -35.31 29.11
CA LEU A 51 -2.26 -34.48 28.49
C LEU A 51 -2.87 -33.49 29.49
N ASN A 52 -3.22 -33.98 30.72
CA ASN A 52 -3.79 -33.13 31.75
C ASN A 52 -2.80 -32.04 32.20
N GLN A 53 -1.51 -32.32 32.22
CA GLN A 53 -0.49 -31.30 32.49
C GLN A 53 -0.47 -30.24 31.38
N SER A 54 -0.42 -30.64 30.12
CA SER A 54 -0.45 -29.73 28.98
C SER A 54 -1.74 -28.86 28.97
N LEU A 55 -2.89 -29.46 29.28
CA LEU A 55 -4.14 -28.70 29.36
C LEU A 55 -4.11 -27.67 30.52
N ARG A 56 -3.57 -28.03 31.68
CA ARG A 56 -3.44 -27.07 32.80
C ARG A 56 -2.50 -25.91 32.44
N ASP A 57 -1.40 -26.18 31.77
CA ASP A 57 -0.39 -25.17 31.45
C ASP A 57 -0.88 -24.17 30.39
N PHE A 58 -1.70 -24.62 29.43
CA PHE A 58 -2.06 -23.82 28.26
C PHE A 58 -3.54 -23.38 28.18
N SER A 59 -4.47 -23.95 28.95
CA SER A 59 -5.89 -23.57 28.91
C SER A 59 -6.18 -22.12 29.32
N ALA A 60 -5.32 -21.52 30.16
CA ALA A 60 -5.43 -20.12 30.55
C ALA A 60 -4.89 -19.14 29.49
N ARG A 61 -4.22 -19.65 28.46
CA ARG A 61 -3.58 -18.86 27.39
C ARG A 61 -4.25 -18.99 26.03
N HIS A 62 -5.03 -20.06 25.82
CA HIS A 62 -5.68 -20.35 24.54
C HIS A 62 -7.13 -20.74 24.73
N ARG A 63 -7.96 -20.22 23.82
CA ARG A 63 -9.38 -20.65 23.74
C ARG A 63 -9.45 -22.07 23.18
N ASN A 64 -10.30 -22.90 23.77
CA ASN A 64 -10.62 -24.22 23.24
C ASN A 64 -9.40 -25.09 22.90
N ILE A 65 -8.37 -25.09 23.76
CA ILE A 65 -7.09 -25.76 23.48
C ILE A 65 -7.25 -27.23 23.14
N SER A 66 -8.21 -27.96 23.74
CA SER A 66 -8.50 -29.35 23.41
C SER A 66 -8.97 -29.53 21.96
N ARG A 67 -9.81 -28.59 21.44
CA ARG A 67 -10.25 -28.59 20.06
C ARG A 67 -9.07 -28.31 19.09
N ILE A 68 -8.15 -27.46 19.52
CA ILE A 68 -6.92 -27.18 18.74
C ILE A 68 -6.06 -28.45 18.66
N PHE A 69 -5.86 -29.14 19.78
CA PHE A 69 -5.12 -30.42 19.80
C PHE A 69 -5.78 -31.48 18.92
N GLN A 70 -7.11 -31.61 18.98
CA GLN A 70 -7.86 -32.54 18.11
C GLN A 70 -7.61 -32.23 16.62
N ARG A 71 -7.74 -30.98 16.22
CA ARG A 71 -7.51 -30.56 14.83
C ARG A 71 -6.07 -30.81 14.37
N HIS A 72 -5.09 -30.52 15.23
CA HIS A 72 -3.69 -30.76 14.90
C HIS A 72 -3.37 -32.26 14.79
N TYR A 73 -4.01 -33.10 15.60
CA TYR A 73 -3.95 -34.54 15.45
C TYR A 73 -4.52 -35.00 14.09
N GLU A 74 -5.69 -34.50 13.71
CA GLU A 74 -6.29 -34.83 12.41
C GLU A 74 -5.38 -34.46 11.25
N ARG A 75 -4.76 -33.28 11.32
CA ARG A 75 -3.80 -32.82 10.31
C ARG A 75 -2.55 -33.72 10.26
N VAL A 76 -2.03 -34.15 11.41
CA VAL A 76 -0.91 -35.13 11.47
C VAL A 76 -1.34 -36.44 10.81
N ARG A 77 -2.52 -36.95 11.14
CA ARG A 77 -3.05 -38.18 10.56
C ARG A 77 -3.13 -38.10 9.03
N GLU A 78 -3.64 -37.01 8.49
CA GLU A 78 -3.71 -36.77 7.05
C GLU A 78 -2.31 -36.72 6.40
N ILE A 79 -1.38 -35.98 6.96
CA ILE A 79 0.00 -35.88 6.45
C ILE A 79 0.67 -37.24 6.45
N MET A 80 0.52 -37.98 7.53
CA MET A 80 1.18 -39.27 7.70
C MET A 80 0.53 -40.38 6.82
N ASN A 81 -0.76 -40.29 6.50
CA ASN A 81 -1.49 -41.18 5.59
C ASN A 81 -1.13 -42.67 5.77
N GLY A 82 -1.24 -43.18 7.00
CA GLY A 82 -0.93 -44.56 7.37
C GLY A 82 0.53 -44.92 7.58
N ARG A 83 1.48 -44.01 7.27
CA ARG A 83 2.92 -44.24 7.44
C ARG A 83 3.40 -44.28 8.89
N ALA A 84 2.55 -43.95 9.85
CA ALA A 84 2.80 -44.03 11.28
C ALA A 84 1.90 -45.08 11.99
N GLY A 85 1.39 -46.06 11.26
CA GLY A 85 0.41 -47.03 11.75
C GLY A 85 -1.04 -46.53 11.68
N ASP A 86 -1.98 -47.32 12.17
CA ASP A 86 -3.38 -46.93 12.22
C ASP A 86 -3.68 -46.05 13.43
N LEU A 87 -3.56 -44.77 13.24
CA LEU A 87 -3.79 -43.77 14.27
C LEU A 87 -5.27 -43.70 14.74
N ASN A 88 -6.20 -44.24 13.99
CA ASN A 88 -7.63 -44.23 14.35
C ASN A 88 -7.91 -45.16 15.57
N LEU A 89 -7.09 -46.17 15.79
CA LEU A 89 -7.23 -47.13 16.89
C LEU A 89 -6.77 -46.59 18.26
N LEU A 90 -6.17 -45.41 18.30
CA LEU A 90 -5.68 -44.80 19.53
C LEU A 90 -6.83 -44.29 20.40
N SER A 91 -6.61 -44.27 21.72
CA SER A 91 -7.53 -43.64 22.67
C SER A 91 -7.60 -42.12 22.42
N GLU A 92 -8.72 -41.49 22.78
CA GLU A 92 -8.90 -40.02 22.65
C GLU A 92 -7.81 -39.25 23.39
N GLN A 93 -7.33 -39.74 24.55
CA GLN A 93 -6.25 -39.14 25.29
C GLN A 93 -4.94 -39.13 24.50
N LYS A 94 -4.59 -40.22 23.84
CA LYS A 94 -3.39 -40.32 22.98
C LYS A 94 -3.54 -39.48 21.72
N LYS A 95 -4.70 -39.42 21.10
CA LYS A 95 -4.97 -38.55 19.95
C LYS A 95 -4.75 -37.09 20.31
N LEU A 96 -5.34 -36.60 21.40
CA LEU A 96 -5.16 -35.25 21.87
C LEU A 96 -3.69 -34.96 22.28
N LEU A 97 -3.02 -35.93 22.91
CA LEU A 97 -1.63 -35.77 23.29
C LEU A 97 -0.71 -35.70 22.05
N ILE A 98 -0.96 -36.48 21.01
CA ILE A 98 -0.27 -36.33 19.72
C ILE A 98 -0.53 -34.90 19.20
N GLY A 99 -1.76 -34.45 19.14
CA GLY A 99 -2.08 -33.09 18.74
C GLY A 99 -1.33 -32.02 19.52
N ALA A 100 -1.19 -32.20 20.84
CA ALA A 100 -0.41 -31.30 21.69
C ALA A 100 1.09 -31.24 21.28
N PHE A 101 1.72 -32.38 20.97
CA PHE A 101 3.11 -32.41 20.48
C PHE A 101 3.31 -31.73 19.13
N PHE A 102 2.25 -31.60 18.34
CA PHE A 102 2.24 -30.94 17.04
C PHE A 102 1.60 -29.53 17.12
N THR A 103 1.59 -28.93 18.30
CA THR A 103 1.15 -27.57 18.57
C THR A 103 2.31 -26.77 19.17
N SER A 104 2.51 -25.53 18.68
CA SER A 104 3.42 -24.56 19.30
C SER A 104 2.70 -23.24 19.54
N GLU A 105 3.08 -22.52 20.60
CA GLU A 105 2.69 -21.14 20.74
C GLU A 105 3.45 -20.27 19.74
N TYR A 106 2.74 -19.29 19.20
CA TYR A 106 3.29 -18.30 18.28
C TYR A 106 2.87 -16.90 18.73
N SER A 107 3.84 -16.02 19.01
CA SER A 107 3.56 -14.65 19.37
C SER A 107 3.34 -13.82 18.09
N ILE A 108 2.11 -13.32 17.93
CA ILE A 108 1.68 -12.60 16.71
C ILE A 108 2.18 -11.16 16.64
N GLU A 109 2.58 -10.58 17.77
CA GLU A 109 3.01 -9.17 17.90
C GLU A 109 4.41 -9.08 18.55
N SER A 110 5.30 -10.04 18.31
CA SER A 110 6.60 -10.06 19.01
C SER A 110 7.64 -9.09 18.45
N ALA A 111 7.51 -8.67 17.19
CA ALA A 111 8.52 -7.87 16.51
C ALA A 111 8.08 -6.43 16.20
N ALA A 112 6.87 -6.24 15.65
CA ALA A 112 6.41 -4.92 15.20
C ALA A 112 4.88 -4.81 15.17
N PHE A 113 4.39 -3.55 15.27
CA PHE A 113 2.97 -3.23 15.29
C PHE A 113 2.74 -1.90 14.58
N PHE A 114 2.37 -1.94 13.29
CA PHE A 114 2.49 -0.79 12.39
C PHE A 114 1.44 -0.80 11.26
N ASN A 115 1.51 0.18 10.36
CA ASN A 115 0.66 0.37 9.18
C ASN A 115 -0.85 0.33 9.51
N PRO A 116 -1.33 1.23 10.39
CA PRO A 116 -2.71 1.24 10.83
C PRO A 116 -3.66 1.72 9.73
N SER A 117 -4.88 1.14 9.73
CA SER A 117 -6.05 1.63 9.02
C SER A 117 -7.20 1.79 10.01
N MET A 118 -8.00 2.86 9.88
CA MET A 118 -9.11 3.15 10.77
C MET A 118 -10.41 3.25 10.00
N VAL A 119 -11.46 2.61 10.51
CA VAL A 119 -12.84 2.74 10.01
C VAL A 119 -13.83 2.87 11.16
N GLU A 120 -15.00 3.39 10.86
CA GLU A 120 -16.13 3.44 11.81
C GLU A 120 -16.59 2.01 12.12
N ASP A 121 -16.82 1.69 13.39
CA ASP A 121 -17.39 0.41 13.83
C ASP A 121 -18.85 0.30 13.33
N PRO A 122 -19.31 -0.86 12.86
CA PRO A 122 -20.72 -1.06 12.47
C PRO A 122 -21.70 -0.81 13.64
N ASP A 123 -21.29 -1.02 14.88
CA ASP A 123 -22.10 -0.75 16.06
C ASP A 123 -21.75 0.60 16.69
N GLN A 124 -22.61 1.60 16.48
CA GLN A 124 -22.50 2.94 17.08
C GLN A 124 -23.48 3.13 18.26
N THR A 125 -24.07 2.07 18.80
CA THR A 125 -25.04 2.18 19.91
C THR A 125 -24.36 2.57 21.22
N GLY A 126 -25.10 3.28 22.08
CA GLY A 126 -24.63 3.66 23.40
C GLY A 126 -23.57 4.76 23.47
N LEU A 127 -23.33 5.48 22.37
CA LEU A 127 -22.38 6.60 22.31
C LEU A 127 -23.02 7.92 22.69
N MET A 128 -22.25 8.82 23.31
CA MET A 128 -22.64 10.19 23.56
C MET A 128 -22.47 11.04 22.28
N VAL A 129 -23.11 12.20 22.24
CA VAL A 129 -22.96 13.16 21.15
C VAL A 129 -21.49 13.55 20.97
N GLY A 130 -21.03 13.52 19.73
CA GLY A 130 -19.63 13.79 19.38
C GLY A 130 -18.68 12.61 19.55
N GLN A 131 -19.14 11.48 20.08
CA GLN A 131 -18.34 10.24 20.14
C GLN A 131 -18.53 9.40 18.86
N LYS A 132 -17.49 8.67 18.50
CA LYS A 132 -17.50 7.69 17.40
C LYS A 132 -16.73 6.44 17.80
N ARG A 133 -17.38 5.26 17.71
CA ARG A 133 -16.69 3.98 17.89
C ARG A 133 -15.97 3.62 16.59
N VAL A 134 -14.71 3.23 16.71
CA VAL A 134 -13.83 2.93 15.59
C VAL A 134 -13.15 1.57 15.77
N ILE A 135 -12.86 0.96 14.63
CA ILE A 135 -12.00 -0.22 14.53
C ILE A 135 -10.73 0.21 13.81
N MET A 136 -9.60 -0.08 14.43
CA MET A 136 -8.28 0.05 13.81
C MET A 136 -7.73 -1.33 13.51
N SER A 137 -7.29 -1.55 12.27
CA SER A 137 -6.47 -2.70 11.91
C SER A 137 -5.01 -2.31 11.88
N PHE A 138 -4.12 -3.26 12.19
CA PHE A 138 -2.67 -3.08 12.17
C PHE A 138 -2.02 -4.29 11.51
N ARG A 139 -0.89 -4.07 10.90
CA ARG A 139 0.05 -5.13 10.54
C ARG A 139 0.85 -5.48 11.79
N ALA A 140 0.69 -6.69 12.29
CA ALA A 140 1.45 -7.22 13.40
C ALA A 140 2.47 -8.23 12.86
N THR A 141 3.72 -8.10 13.26
CA THR A 141 4.78 -9.03 12.84
C THR A 141 5.22 -9.86 14.03
N GLY A 142 5.15 -11.16 13.88
CA GLY A 142 5.50 -12.13 14.90
C GLY A 142 6.84 -12.83 14.64
N GLU A 143 7.03 -13.99 15.28
CA GLU A 143 8.18 -14.85 15.11
C GLU A 143 8.41 -15.22 13.63
N GLY A 144 9.66 -15.22 13.17
CA GLY A 144 10.00 -15.52 11.78
C GLY A 144 9.53 -14.46 10.77
N HIS A 145 9.19 -13.24 11.24
CA HIS A 145 8.73 -12.11 10.42
C HIS A 145 7.43 -12.35 9.64
N ILE A 146 6.59 -13.28 10.10
CA ILE A 146 5.28 -13.51 9.50
C ILE A 146 4.32 -12.42 9.99
N SER A 147 3.72 -11.69 9.05
CA SER A 147 2.76 -10.63 9.36
C SER A 147 1.32 -11.16 9.37
N SER A 148 0.50 -10.59 10.25
CA SER A 148 -0.93 -10.84 10.39
C SER A 148 -1.70 -9.52 10.49
N ILE A 149 -3.02 -9.55 10.31
CA ILE A 149 -3.90 -8.41 10.57
C ILE A 149 -4.50 -8.59 11.95
N VAL A 150 -4.26 -7.62 12.82
CA VAL A 150 -4.84 -7.56 14.17
C VAL A 150 -5.66 -6.29 14.34
N PHE A 151 -6.58 -6.29 15.29
CA PHE A 151 -7.50 -5.19 15.49
C PHE A 151 -7.38 -4.58 16.89
N ARG A 152 -7.75 -3.28 16.99
CA ARG A 152 -8.01 -2.59 18.24
C ARG A 152 -9.31 -1.80 18.10
N GLY A 153 -10.22 -1.98 19.03
CA GLY A 153 -11.42 -1.15 19.13
C GLY A 153 -11.16 0.06 20.01
N GLY A 154 -11.81 1.18 19.69
CA GLY A 154 -11.72 2.40 20.49
C GLY A 154 -12.93 3.31 20.28
N ILE A 155 -13.07 4.30 21.16
CA ILE A 155 -14.04 5.38 21.05
C ILE A 155 -13.28 6.69 20.97
N LEU A 156 -13.46 7.43 19.88
CA LEU A 156 -13.06 8.82 19.78
C LEU A 156 -14.08 9.68 20.54
N ASP A 157 -13.61 10.55 21.42
CA ASP A 157 -14.47 11.54 22.07
C ASP A 157 -14.67 12.80 21.20
N ALA A 158 -15.35 13.81 21.74
CA ALA A 158 -15.65 15.05 21.02
C ALA A 158 -14.37 15.82 20.60
N ASP A 159 -13.27 15.66 21.31
CA ASP A 159 -11.97 16.27 21.05
C ASP A 159 -11.04 15.31 20.26
N ASN A 160 -11.59 14.23 19.73
CA ASN A 160 -10.84 13.17 19.04
C ASN A 160 -9.71 12.54 19.89
N ASN A 161 -9.87 12.44 21.21
CA ASN A 161 -9.01 11.59 22.02
C ASN A 161 -9.54 10.16 22.00
N MET A 162 -8.62 9.20 21.94
CA MET A 162 -8.96 7.78 21.80
C MET A 162 -9.05 7.12 23.18
N HIS A 163 -10.20 6.53 23.46
CA HIS A 163 -10.43 5.65 24.59
C HIS A 163 -10.48 4.21 24.11
N LEU A 164 -9.42 3.43 24.38
CA LEU A 164 -9.32 2.05 23.91
C LEU A 164 -10.33 1.15 24.61
N ILE A 165 -10.98 0.28 23.86
CA ILE A 165 -11.76 -0.83 24.37
C ILE A 165 -10.77 -1.88 24.90
N GLN A 166 -10.99 -2.32 26.14
CA GLN A 166 -10.09 -3.27 26.79
C GLN A 166 -9.98 -4.56 25.97
N THR A 167 -8.76 -5.02 25.77
CA THR A 167 -8.49 -6.31 25.12
C THR A 167 -8.79 -7.46 26.09
N GLY A 168 -9.32 -8.57 25.56
CA GLY A 168 -9.42 -9.82 26.28
C GLY A 168 -8.05 -10.46 26.53
N ARG A 169 -8.03 -11.51 27.32
CA ARG A 169 -6.80 -12.27 27.63
C ARG A 169 -6.45 -13.30 26.56
N LEU A 170 -7.45 -13.74 25.80
CA LEU A 170 -7.34 -14.88 24.89
C LEU A 170 -7.57 -14.41 23.46
N ILE A 171 -6.65 -14.75 22.59
CA ILE A 171 -6.74 -14.46 21.17
C ILE A 171 -7.60 -15.52 20.47
N ASP A 172 -8.45 -15.06 19.56
CA ASP A 172 -9.22 -15.89 18.65
C ASP A 172 -8.55 -15.87 17.27
N GLY A 173 -7.87 -16.96 16.92
CA GLY A 173 -7.34 -17.22 15.58
C GLY A 173 -8.38 -17.99 14.80
N ALA A 174 -9.02 -17.34 13.84
CA ALA A 174 -10.07 -17.97 13.03
C ALA A 174 -9.58 -19.18 12.22
N GLU A 175 -10.50 -20.08 11.94
CA GLU A 175 -10.28 -21.21 11.04
C GLU A 175 -10.77 -20.87 9.62
N ALA A 176 -10.03 -21.32 8.59
CA ALA A 176 -10.48 -21.17 7.23
C ALA A 176 -11.64 -22.16 6.92
N ILE A 177 -12.70 -21.63 6.35
CA ILE A 177 -13.82 -22.39 5.80
C ILE A 177 -13.75 -22.25 4.29
N LYS A 178 -13.57 -23.35 3.57
CA LYS A 178 -13.38 -23.35 2.11
C LYS A 178 -14.66 -23.77 1.38
N ASN A 179 -15.74 -23.01 1.57
CA ASN A 179 -17.06 -23.26 0.96
C ASN A 179 -17.33 -22.40 -0.28
N TYR A 180 -16.29 -21.75 -0.85
CA TYR A 180 -16.46 -20.87 -1.98
C TYR A 180 -16.79 -21.65 -3.26
N ILE A 181 -17.74 -21.13 -4.04
CA ILE A 181 -18.07 -21.62 -5.38
C ILE A 181 -17.32 -20.77 -6.40
N TYR A 182 -16.46 -21.39 -7.18
CA TYR A 182 -15.65 -20.76 -8.22
C TYR A 182 -16.41 -20.74 -9.54
N SER A 183 -16.35 -19.62 -10.26
CA SER A 183 -16.63 -19.57 -11.69
C SER A 183 -15.41 -20.09 -12.45
N LYS A 184 -15.59 -21.10 -13.28
CA LYS A 184 -14.53 -21.69 -14.12
C LYS A 184 -13.89 -20.66 -15.04
N GLU A 185 -14.69 -19.77 -15.64
CA GLU A 185 -14.21 -18.70 -16.52
C GLU A 185 -13.25 -17.78 -15.78
N VAL A 186 -13.66 -17.24 -14.62
CA VAL A 186 -12.85 -16.35 -13.80
C VAL A 186 -11.59 -17.04 -13.28
N PHE A 187 -11.70 -18.29 -12.89
CA PHE A 187 -10.57 -19.09 -12.42
C PHE A 187 -9.52 -19.32 -13.51
N CYS A 188 -9.97 -19.68 -14.73
CA CYS A 188 -9.09 -19.85 -15.89
C CYS A 188 -8.42 -18.52 -16.29
N ALA A 189 -9.16 -17.40 -16.29
CA ALA A 189 -8.61 -16.09 -16.59
C ALA A 189 -7.46 -15.74 -15.62
N LYS A 190 -7.65 -16.03 -14.31
CA LYS A 190 -6.59 -15.78 -13.32
C LYS A 190 -5.38 -16.70 -13.50
N LEU A 191 -5.57 -17.96 -13.86
CA LEU A 191 -4.47 -18.86 -14.19
C LEU A 191 -3.67 -18.37 -15.40
N SER A 192 -4.35 -17.83 -16.42
CA SER A 192 -3.69 -17.24 -17.59
C SER A 192 -2.86 -16.00 -17.22
N GLU A 193 -3.40 -15.11 -16.37
CA GLU A 193 -2.64 -13.95 -15.81
C GLU A 193 -1.38 -14.39 -15.03
N MET A 194 -1.43 -15.57 -14.41
CA MET A 194 -0.30 -16.17 -13.69
C MET A 194 0.66 -16.96 -14.61
N HIS A 195 0.49 -16.85 -15.93
CA HIS A 195 1.25 -17.58 -16.94
C HIS A 195 1.21 -19.11 -16.77
N ALA A 196 0.14 -19.62 -16.24
CA ALA A 196 -0.12 -21.07 -16.06
C ALA A 196 -1.04 -21.62 -17.18
N ASP A 197 -0.92 -21.11 -18.40
CA ASP A 197 -1.71 -21.59 -19.54
C ASP A 197 -0.99 -22.78 -20.19
N ASP A 198 -1.44 -24.00 -19.82
CA ASP A 198 -0.83 -25.27 -20.23
C ASP A 198 -1.92 -26.32 -20.45
N GLU A 199 -1.57 -27.44 -21.09
CA GLU A 199 -2.44 -28.62 -21.25
C GLU A 199 -2.92 -29.18 -19.90
N VAL A 200 -2.08 -29.08 -18.84
CA VAL A 200 -2.45 -29.52 -17.49
C VAL A 200 -3.65 -28.74 -16.96
N VAL A 201 -3.69 -27.41 -17.18
CA VAL A 201 -4.84 -26.57 -16.82
C VAL A 201 -6.10 -27.06 -17.54
N LYS A 202 -5.99 -27.32 -18.85
CA LYS A 202 -7.13 -27.83 -19.65
C LYS A 202 -7.63 -29.18 -19.14
N LEU A 203 -6.73 -30.07 -18.72
CA LEU A 203 -7.09 -31.39 -18.17
C LEU A 203 -7.80 -31.25 -16.83
N VAL A 204 -7.30 -30.45 -15.91
CA VAL A 204 -7.94 -30.22 -14.60
C VAL A 204 -9.30 -29.53 -14.80
N MET A 205 -9.34 -28.44 -15.55
CA MET A 205 -10.56 -27.67 -15.79
C MET A 205 -11.60 -28.46 -16.60
N GLY A 206 -11.16 -29.36 -17.48
CA GLY A 206 -12.04 -30.27 -18.23
C GLY A 206 -12.87 -31.24 -17.36
N LYS A 207 -12.39 -31.53 -16.13
CA LYS A 207 -13.08 -32.37 -15.14
C LYS A 207 -14.09 -31.61 -14.28
N LEU A 208 -14.09 -30.26 -14.35
CA LEU A 208 -14.92 -29.39 -13.53
C LEU A 208 -16.10 -28.83 -14.33
N ARG A 209 -17.21 -28.56 -13.63
CA ARG A 209 -18.37 -27.85 -14.15
C ARG A 209 -18.05 -26.35 -14.30
N ASP A 210 -18.98 -25.56 -14.86
CA ASP A 210 -18.82 -24.10 -14.98
C ASP A 210 -18.77 -23.43 -13.62
N GLU A 211 -19.44 -23.99 -12.63
CA GLU A 211 -19.29 -23.66 -11.22
C GLU A 211 -18.83 -24.89 -10.45
N PHE A 212 -17.83 -24.75 -9.60
CA PHE A 212 -17.24 -25.84 -8.82
C PHE A 212 -16.81 -25.36 -7.42
N ASP A 213 -16.78 -26.28 -6.47
CA ASP A 213 -16.28 -26.04 -5.11
C ASP A 213 -14.81 -26.44 -4.94
N TYR A 214 -14.26 -26.12 -3.77
CA TYR A 214 -12.89 -26.45 -3.40
C TYR A 214 -12.59 -27.95 -3.45
N ASN A 215 -13.53 -28.80 -3.01
CA ASN A 215 -13.33 -30.24 -2.96
C ASN A 215 -13.35 -30.85 -4.37
N GLU A 216 -14.22 -30.35 -5.26
CA GLU A 216 -14.24 -30.73 -6.67
C GLU A 216 -12.91 -30.36 -7.36
N LEU A 217 -12.37 -29.16 -7.10
CA LEU A 217 -11.08 -28.73 -7.63
C LEU A 217 -9.96 -29.68 -7.17
N TYR A 218 -9.88 -29.97 -5.87
CA TYR A 218 -8.82 -30.85 -5.35
C TYR A 218 -8.92 -32.28 -5.87
N ARG A 219 -10.12 -32.80 -6.03
CA ARG A 219 -10.34 -34.11 -6.69
C ARG A 219 -9.83 -34.09 -8.13
N ALA A 220 -10.19 -33.08 -8.91
CA ALA A 220 -9.74 -32.95 -10.30
C ALA A 220 -8.19 -32.83 -10.40
N ILE A 221 -7.56 -32.10 -9.48
CA ILE A 221 -6.09 -32.02 -9.38
C ILE A 221 -5.48 -33.40 -9.09
N ASP A 222 -6.01 -34.12 -8.08
CA ASP A 222 -5.50 -35.43 -7.66
C ASP A 222 -5.66 -36.50 -8.73
N GLU A 223 -6.80 -36.53 -9.41
CA GLU A 223 -7.06 -37.42 -10.55
C GLU A 223 -6.09 -37.13 -11.69
N THR A 224 -5.93 -35.84 -12.07
CA THR A 224 -5.01 -35.45 -13.13
C THR A 224 -3.55 -35.81 -12.79
N ARG A 225 -3.14 -35.64 -11.52
CA ARG A 225 -1.81 -36.04 -11.04
C ARG A 225 -1.56 -37.54 -11.18
N ARG A 226 -2.57 -38.40 -10.90
CA ARG A 226 -2.47 -39.86 -11.02
C ARG A 226 -2.40 -40.30 -12.47
N GLU A 227 -3.17 -39.64 -13.35
CA GLU A 227 -3.25 -39.98 -14.77
C GLU A 227 -1.97 -39.61 -15.54
N LEU A 228 -1.37 -38.46 -15.24
CA LEU A 228 -0.27 -37.92 -16.05
C LEU A 228 1.12 -38.39 -15.65
N GLN A 229 1.35 -38.86 -14.41
CA GLN A 229 2.72 -39.03 -13.87
C GLN A 229 3.57 -37.77 -14.16
N PRO A 230 3.22 -36.61 -13.59
CA PRO A 230 3.62 -35.32 -14.10
C PRO A 230 5.12 -35.06 -14.02
N THR A 231 5.67 -34.38 -15.02
CA THR A 231 7.01 -33.79 -15.02
C THR A 231 7.12 -32.70 -13.95
N GLU A 232 8.34 -32.26 -13.64
CA GLU A 232 8.59 -31.17 -12.67
C GLU A 232 7.82 -29.89 -13.02
N ASN A 233 7.78 -29.51 -14.31
CA ASN A 233 7.04 -28.33 -14.75
C ASN A 233 5.51 -28.49 -14.58
N GLN A 234 4.99 -29.65 -14.93
CA GLN A 234 3.55 -29.96 -14.73
C GLN A 234 3.16 -29.99 -13.25
N LEU A 235 4.07 -30.44 -12.36
CA LEU A 235 3.86 -30.34 -10.91
C LEU A 235 3.77 -28.89 -10.44
N LYS A 236 4.60 -27.99 -10.96
CA LYS A 236 4.52 -26.55 -10.66
C LYS A 236 3.18 -25.96 -11.09
N ILE A 237 2.65 -26.36 -12.25
CA ILE A 237 1.33 -25.90 -12.72
C ILE A 237 0.21 -26.43 -11.82
N LEU A 238 0.23 -27.71 -11.45
CA LEU A 238 -0.73 -28.26 -10.49
C LEU A 238 -0.68 -27.57 -9.13
N GLN A 239 0.53 -27.20 -8.67
CA GLN A 239 0.72 -26.38 -7.46
C GLN A 239 0.12 -24.99 -7.60
N THR A 240 0.28 -24.35 -8.76
CA THR A 240 -0.31 -23.02 -9.05
C THR A 240 -1.83 -23.07 -9.04
N ILE A 241 -2.44 -24.11 -9.63
CA ILE A 241 -3.90 -24.32 -9.59
C ILE A 241 -4.39 -24.50 -8.15
N SER A 242 -3.70 -25.35 -7.38
CA SER A 242 -3.97 -25.57 -5.96
C SER A 242 -3.84 -24.28 -5.14
N TRP A 243 -2.77 -23.52 -5.37
CA TRP A 243 -2.47 -22.27 -4.71
C TRP A 243 -3.55 -21.19 -4.96
N LEU A 244 -4.06 -21.11 -6.19
CA LEU A 244 -5.17 -20.21 -6.51
C LEU A 244 -6.46 -20.64 -5.80
N GLY A 245 -6.78 -21.95 -5.80
CA GLY A 245 -7.92 -22.48 -5.06
C GLY A 245 -7.83 -22.20 -3.55
N ASP A 246 -6.65 -22.37 -2.96
CA ASP A 246 -6.42 -22.08 -1.54
C ASP A 246 -6.58 -20.60 -1.20
N SER A 247 -6.53 -19.71 -2.19
CA SER A 247 -6.57 -18.26 -1.98
C SER A 247 -7.96 -17.70 -1.71
N HIS A 248 -9.03 -18.48 -1.92
CA HIS A 248 -10.41 -18.15 -1.56
C HIS A 248 -10.80 -18.90 -0.30
N TYR A 249 -11.22 -18.19 0.73
CA TYR A 249 -11.72 -18.81 1.96
C TYR A 249 -12.55 -17.82 2.77
N GLU A 250 -13.36 -18.36 3.66
CA GLU A 250 -14.08 -17.59 4.67
C GLU A 250 -13.48 -17.87 6.05
N ILE A 251 -13.58 -16.92 6.95
CA ILE A 251 -13.23 -17.08 8.34
C ILE A 251 -14.36 -16.55 9.22
N SER A 252 -14.56 -17.20 10.35
CA SER A 252 -15.56 -16.80 11.35
C SER A 252 -14.94 -16.80 12.72
N PHE A 253 -15.17 -15.73 13.46
CA PHE A 253 -14.75 -15.59 14.85
C PHE A 253 -15.91 -15.92 15.80
N SER A 254 -15.58 -16.32 17.01
CA SER A 254 -16.57 -16.59 18.05
C SER A 254 -17.30 -15.31 18.46
N LEU A 255 -18.62 -15.38 18.62
CA LEU A 255 -19.48 -14.23 18.96
C LEU A 255 -19.18 -13.62 20.34
N ASP A 256 -18.55 -14.38 21.23
CA ASP A 256 -18.15 -13.95 22.57
C ASP A 256 -16.75 -13.29 22.62
N THR A 257 -16.16 -12.98 21.45
CA THR A 257 -14.88 -12.27 21.35
C THR A 257 -15.07 -10.80 21.02
N GLY A 258 -14.29 -9.94 21.69
CA GLY A 258 -14.15 -8.54 21.31
C GLY A 258 -13.32 -8.40 20.01
N ILE A 259 -13.50 -7.28 19.31
CA ILE A 259 -12.75 -7.02 18.07
C ILE A 259 -11.23 -7.08 18.28
N SER A 260 -10.76 -6.60 19.44
CA SER A 260 -9.33 -6.57 19.77
C SER A 260 -8.72 -7.95 20.06
N ASP A 261 -9.56 -9.00 20.22
CA ASP A 261 -9.11 -10.37 20.46
C ASP A 261 -8.98 -11.18 19.17
N ARG A 262 -9.48 -10.66 18.04
CA ARG A 262 -9.48 -11.32 16.74
C ARG A 262 -8.20 -11.09 15.99
N VAL A 263 -7.71 -12.14 15.31
CA VAL A 263 -6.56 -12.07 14.41
C VAL A 263 -6.85 -12.80 13.11
N ILE A 264 -6.62 -12.13 11.99
CA ILE A 264 -6.54 -12.76 10.67
C ILE A 264 -5.07 -13.15 10.47
N PHE A 265 -4.80 -14.43 10.67
CA PHE A 265 -3.48 -15.01 10.48
C PHE A 265 -3.38 -15.63 9.08
N PRO A 266 -2.17 -15.67 8.45
CA PRO A 266 -1.99 -16.35 7.17
C PRO A 266 -2.50 -17.79 7.17
N LEU A 267 -3.45 -18.09 6.27
CA LEU A 267 -4.09 -19.42 6.17
C LEU A 267 -3.88 -20.08 4.81
N ALA A 268 -3.65 -19.27 3.76
CA ALA A 268 -3.40 -19.75 2.41
C ALA A 268 -1.90 -19.83 2.11
N ALA A 269 -1.51 -20.69 1.18
CA ALA A 269 -0.12 -20.80 0.72
C ALA A 269 0.43 -19.49 0.13
N ALA A 270 -0.44 -18.66 -0.48
CA ALA A 270 -0.12 -17.33 -0.97
C ALA A 270 0.30 -16.34 0.12
N GLU A 271 -0.01 -16.64 1.37
CA GLU A 271 0.20 -15.79 2.55
C GLU A 271 1.31 -16.32 3.47
N SER A 272 2.04 -17.35 3.06
CA SER A 272 2.97 -18.10 3.95
C SER A 272 4.04 -17.22 4.61
N ASN A 273 4.42 -16.09 3.99
CA ASN A 273 5.34 -15.10 4.55
C ASN A 273 4.62 -13.84 5.09
N GLY A 274 3.29 -13.83 5.09
CA GLY A 274 2.52 -12.80 5.77
C GLY A 274 1.44 -12.13 4.93
N ILE A 275 0.66 -11.35 5.64
CA ILE A 275 -0.42 -10.49 5.17
C ILE A 275 -0.02 -9.05 5.47
N GLU A 276 0.00 -8.16 4.46
CA GLU A 276 0.55 -6.82 4.60
C GLU A 276 -0.50 -5.75 4.31
N ASP A 277 -0.48 -4.69 5.12
CA ASP A 277 -1.03 -3.36 4.83
C ASP A 277 -2.51 -3.35 4.44
N ALA A 278 -3.37 -3.91 5.28
CA ALA A 278 -4.81 -3.91 5.07
C ALA A 278 -5.38 -2.49 5.06
N ARG A 279 -6.06 -2.13 3.97
CA ARG A 279 -6.71 -0.83 3.75
C ARG A 279 -8.21 -0.98 3.80
N PHE A 280 -8.75 -0.82 5.00
CA PHE A 280 -10.19 -0.94 5.23
C PHE A 280 -10.94 0.30 4.74
N VAL A 281 -12.15 0.07 4.21
CA VAL A 281 -13.11 1.09 3.84
C VAL A 281 -14.52 0.66 4.21
N LYS A 282 -15.32 1.59 4.74
CA LYS A 282 -16.77 1.47 4.89
C LYS A 282 -17.38 1.81 3.53
N PHE A 283 -17.89 0.80 2.83
CA PHE A 283 -18.47 0.93 1.50
C PHE A 283 -19.99 0.95 1.58
N THR A 284 -20.60 1.95 0.96
CA THR A 284 -22.06 2.06 0.83
C THR A 284 -22.43 1.85 -0.63
N ASP A 285 -23.21 0.81 -0.92
CA ASP A 285 -23.71 0.55 -2.28
C ASP A 285 -24.88 1.47 -2.61
N SER A 286 -25.29 1.49 -3.88
CA SER A 286 -26.39 2.34 -4.40
C SER A 286 -27.76 2.05 -3.76
N ASP A 287 -27.97 0.85 -3.21
CA ASP A 287 -29.16 0.45 -2.44
C ASP A 287 -29.09 0.82 -0.95
N GLY A 288 -28.01 1.49 -0.52
CA GLY A 288 -27.76 1.87 0.87
C GLY A 288 -27.18 0.74 1.74
N LEU A 289 -26.90 -0.43 1.17
CA LEU A 289 -26.30 -1.53 1.91
C LEU A 289 -24.83 -1.23 2.25
N VAL A 290 -24.52 -1.30 3.53
CA VAL A 290 -23.16 -1.07 4.03
C VAL A 290 -22.39 -2.40 4.13
N ARG A 291 -21.17 -2.40 3.58
CA ARG A 291 -20.16 -3.45 3.74
C ARG A 291 -18.82 -2.81 4.06
N TYR A 292 -17.94 -3.59 4.65
CA TYR A 292 -16.55 -3.21 4.85
C TYR A 292 -15.70 -4.03 3.91
N TYR A 293 -14.91 -3.36 3.11
CA TYR A 293 -13.90 -4.00 2.27
C TYR A 293 -12.52 -3.62 2.78
N ALA A 294 -11.55 -4.51 2.58
CA ALA A 294 -10.14 -4.16 2.71
C ALA A 294 -9.35 -4.82 1.60
N THR A 295 -8.51 -4.05 0.95
CA THR A 295 -7.45 -4.61 0.11
C THR A 295 -6.22 -4.87 0.97
N TYR A 296 -5.51 -5.94 0.71
CA TYR A 296 -4.23 -6.24 1.34
C TYR A 296 -3.29 -6.98 0.40
N THR A 297 -2.04 -7.09 0.77
CA THR A 297 -1.02 -7.81 0.01
C THR A 297 -0.70 -9.12 0.68
N ALA A 298 -0.97 -10.25 0.00
CA ALA A 298 -0.47 -11.56 0.38
C ALA A 298 0.94 -11.76 -0.19
N TYR A 299 1.85 -12.32 0.61
CA TYR A 299 3.22 -12.56 0.22
C TYR A 299 3.66 -13.97 0.65
N ASN A 300 4.27 -14.72 -0.27
CA ASN A 300 4.75 -16.09 -0.03
C ASN A 300 6.29 -16.22 -0.07
N GLY A 301 7.02 -15.09 -0.05
CA GLY A 301 8.47 -15.06 -0.19
C GLY A 301 8.96 -14.87 -1.63
N PHE A 302 8.14 -15.13 -2.63
CA PHE A 302 8.48 -15.04 -4.06
C PHE A 302 7.54 -14.14 -4.86
N ALA A 303 6.25 -14.23 -4.60
CA ALA A 303 5.22 -13.53 -5.35
C ALA A 303 4.31 -12.72 -4.43
N ILE A 304 3.78 -11.64 -4.99
CA ILE A 304 2.78 -10.76 -4.39
C ILE A 304 1.43 -11.08 -5.01
N MET A 305 0.40 -11.26 -4.18
CA MET A 305 -0.98 -11.39 -4.61
C MET A 305 -1.83 -10.35 -3.88
N PRO A 306 -2.39 -9.35 -4.58
CA PRO A 306 -3.42 -8.50 -4.02
C PRO A 306 -4.68 -9.31 -3.71
N LYS A 307 -5.24 -9.09 -2.53
CA LYS A 307 -6.47 -9.77 -2.09
C LYS A 307 -7.46 -8.79 -1.51
N LEU A 308 -8.72 -9.19 -1.53
CA LEU A 308 -9.85 -8.45 -0.99
C LEU A 308 -10.44 -9.19 0.21
N ILE A 309 -10.65 -8.47 1.29
CA ILE A 309 -11.48 -8.87 2.42
C ILE A 309 -12.84 -8.20 2.26
N GLU A 310 -13.91 -8.95 2.49
CA GLU A 310 -15.28 -8.46 2.66
C GLU A 310 -15.80 -8.86 4.03
N THR A 311 -16.41 -7.94 4.76
CA THR A 311 -17.14 -8.23 6.00
C THR A 311 -18.29 -7.23 6.20
N LYS A 312 -19.31 -7.64 6.97
CA LYS A 312 -20.41 -6.76 7.40
C LYS A 312 -20.36 -6.43 8.88
N ASP A 313 -19.71 -7.29 9.66
CA ASP A 313 -19.86 -7.36 11.11
C ASP A 313 -18.52 -7.55 11.85
N PHE A 314 -17.42 -7.67 11.11
CA PHE A 314 -16.10 -8.03 11.65
C PHE A 314 -16.06 -9.35 12.44
N TYR A 315 -17.10 -10.19 12.35
CA TYR A 315 -17.11 -11.57 12.84
C TYR A 315 -16.89 -12.57 11.71
N ASN A 316 -17.51 -12.29 10.55
CA ASN A 316 -17.43 -13.14 9.37
C ASN A 316 -16.71 -12.36 8.27
N PHE A 317 -15.68 -12.99 7.71
CA PHE A 317 -14.89 -12.40 6.64
C PHE A 317 -14.83 -13.35 5.46
N ARG A 318 -14.99 -12.81 4.26
CA ARG A 318 -14.70 -13.49 3.01
C ARG A 318 -13.42 -12.94 2.44
N ILE A 319 -12.49 -13.81 2.09
CA ILE A 319 -11.19 -13.48 1.53
C ILE A 319 -11.10 -14.01 0.11
N MET A 320 -10.76 -13.14 -0.84
CA MET A 320 -10.73 -13.42 -2.27
C MET A 320 -9.51 -12.79 -2.92
N PRO A 321 -8.88 -13.43 -3.93
CA PRO A 321 -7.87 -12.75 -4.74
C PRO A 321 -8.51 -11.67 -5.61
N ILE A 322 -7.78 -10.58 -5.83
CA ILE A 322 -8.08 -9.58 -6.84
C ILE A 322 -7.37 -10.02 -8.13
N HIS A 323 -8.03 -9.87 -9.28
CA HIS A 323 -7.49 -10.29 -10.57
C HIS A 323 -7.69 -9.22 -11.65
N GLY A 324 -7.03 -9.40 -12.80
CA GLY A 324 -7.02 -8.47 -13.92
C GLY A 324 -5.61 -7.99 -14.25
N GLU A 325 -5.40 -7.48 -15.45
CA GLU A 325 -4.09 -7.11 -16.00
C GLU A 325 -3.28 -6.19 -15.08
N ASN A 326 -3.95 -5.22 -14.45
CA ASN A 326 -3.33 -4.25 -13.55
C ASN A 326 -3.60 -4.52 -12.05
N ALA A 327 -4.17 -5.69 -11.72
CA ALA A 327 -4.33 -6.16 -10.35
C ALA A 327 -3.02 -6.74 -9.80
N GLN A 328 -1.98 -5.93 -9.79
CA GLN A 328 -0.63 -6.34 -9.39
C GLN A 328 0.02 -5.32 -8.45
N ASN A 329 1.11 -5.73 -7.80
CA ASN A 329 1.85 -4.90 -6.84
C ASN A 329 1.04 -4.59 -5.56
N LYS A 330 1.47 -3.58 -4.81
CA LYS A 330 0.94 -3.16 -3.51
C LYS A 330 0.18 -1.84 -3.63
N GLY A 331 -0.56 -1.48 -2.60
CA GLY A 331 -1.11 -0.13 -2.46
C GLY A 331 -2.47 0.08 -3.13
N MET A 332 -3.24 -0.98 -3.33
CA MET A 332 -4.63 -0.84 -3.77
C MET A 332 -5.51 -0.25 -2.67
N ALA A 333 -6.45 0.63 -3.01
CA ALA A 333 -7.40 1.22 -2.06
C ALA A 333 -8.73 1.55 -2.75
N LEU A 334 -9.80 0.93 -2.28
CA LEU A 334 -11.15 1.06 -2.85
C LEU A 334 -11.80 2.38 -2.39
N PHE A 335 -12.55 3.04 -3.28
CA PHE A 335 -13.39 4.16 -2.92
C PHE A 335 -14.58 3.71 -2.05
N PRO A 336 -15.18 4.61 -1.23
CA PRO A 336 -16.23 4.23 -0.28
C PRO A 336 -17.61 4.00 -0.93
N ARG A 337 -17.75 4.25 -2.21
CA ARG A 337 -18.94 3.99 -3.03
C ARG A 337 -18.61 3.90 -4.51
N LYS A 338 -19.55 3.44 -5.30
CA LYS A 338 -19.46 3.48 -6.76
C LYS A 338 -19.56 4.93 -7.28
N ILE A 339 -18.84 5.21 -8.37
CA ILE A 339 -18.91 6.46 -9.11
C ILE A 339 -19.38 6.10 -10.51
N ASN A 340 -20.47 6.73 -10.96
CA ASN A 340 -21.09 6.44 -12.26
C ASN A 340 -21.37 4.94 -12.49
N GLY A 341 -21.81 4.24 -11.42
CA GLY A 341 -22.15 2.82 -11.44
C GLY A 341 -20.96 1.85 -11.36
N LYS A 342 -19.72 2.33 -11.37
CA LYS A 342 -18.50 1.52 -11.31
C LYS A 342 -17.83 1.58 -9.95
N PHE A 343 -17.22 0.47 -9.54
CA PHE A 343 -16.23 0.47 -8.48
C PHE A 343 -14.99 1.25 -8.93
N VAL A 344 -14.39 1.97 -8.02
CA VAL A 344 -13.19 2.79 -8.27
C VAL A 344 -12.11 2.42 -7.27
N MET A 345 -10.87 2.27 -7.72
CA MET A 345 -9.74 1.87 -6.89
C MET A 345 -8.49 2.67 -7.25
N LEU A 346 -7.79 3.15 -6.24
CA LEU A 346 -6.42 3.62 -6.39
C LEU A 346 -5.47 2.42 -6.44
N SER A 347 -4.38 2.53 -7.19
CA SER A 347 -3.35 1.50 -7.27
C SER A 347 -1.96 2.09 -7.49
N ARG A 348 -0.94 1.23 -7.43
CA ARG A 348 0.46 1.58 -7.69
C ARG A 348 1.13 0.47 -8.50
N ILE A 349 0.68 0.28 -9.72
CA ILE A 349 1.03 -0.87 -10.57
C ILE A 349 2.54 -0.95 -10.88
N ASP A 350 3.20 0.18 -11.08
CA ASP A 350 4.64 0.27 -11.38
C ASP A 350 5.54 0.42 -10.12
N GLY A 351 4.91 0.53 -8.94
CA GLY A 351 5.63 0.74 -7.67
C GLY A 351 6.11 2.18 -7.42
N VAL A 352 5.90 3.10 -8.36
CA VAL A 352 6.39 4.48 -8.31
C VAL A 352 5.26 5.50 -8.26
N ASN A 353 4.26 5.34 -9.13
CA ASN A 353 3.20 6.31 -9.38
C ASN A 353 1.84 5.88 -8.81
N ASN A 354 0.96 6.83 -8.54
CA ASN A 354 -0.44 6.55 -8.24
C ASN A 354 -1.25 6.42 -9.53
N TYR A 355 -2.08 5.39 -9.59
CA TYR A 355 -3.04 5.13 -10.66
C TYR A 355 -4.46 5.05 -10.11
N ILE A 356 -5.44 5.24 -10.98
CA ILE A 356 -6.86 5.02 -10.70
C ILE A 356 -7.42 4.01 -11.70
N MET A 357 -8.27 3.12 -11.23
CA MET A 357 -8.90 2.06 -12.01
C MET A 357 -10.41 2.06 -11.80
N PHE A 358 -11.15 1.63 -12.82
CA PHE A 358 -12.61 1.51 -12.79
C PHE A 358 -13.03 0.09 -13.17
N SER A 359 -14.03 -0.46 -12.48
CA SER A 359 -14.54 -1.79 -12.78
C SER A 359 -16.04 -1.93 -12.48
N GLU A 360 -16.70 -2.80 -13.22
CA GLU A 360 -18.06 -3.25 -12.91
C GLU A 360 -18.06 -4.39 -11.88
N ASP A 361 -16.93 -5.12 -11.78
CA ASP A 361 -16.72 -6.23 -10.84
C ASP A 361 -15.61 -5.86 -9.83
N ILE A 362 -15.94 -5.96 -8.54
CA ILE A 362 -15.02 -5.61 -7.44
C ILE A 362 -13.75 -6.48 -7.41
N ASN A 363 -13.80 -7.66 -7.99
CA ASN A 363 -12.67 -8.60 -8.00
C ASN A 363 -11.80 -8.49 -9.25
N ARG A 364 -12.27 -7.80 -10.33
CA ARG A 364 -11.57 -7.74 -11.61
C ARG A 364 -11.20 -6.31 -11.99
N TRP A 365 -9.90 -6.06 -12.23
CA TRP A 365 -9.36 -4.73 -12.50
C TRP A 365 -8.46 -4.76 -13.74
N GLY A 366 -8.89 -4.06 -14.78
CA GLY A 366 -8.20 -4.01 -16.07
C GLY A 366 -7.38 -2.73 -16.26
N GLU A 367 -7.91 -1.78 -17.01
CA GLU A 367 -7.24 -0.54 -17.37
C GLU A 367 -6.91 0.34 -16.16
N ALA A 368 -5.68 0.87 -16.12
CA ALA A 368 -5.22 1.79 -15.10
C ALA A 368 -4.81 3.13 -15.72
N ILE A 369 -5.33 4.21 -15.18
CA ILE A 369 -5.07 5.58 -15.61
C ILE A 369 -4.07 6.21 -14.65
N LEU A 370 -3.00 6.79 -15.17
CA LEU A 370 -2.02 7.52 -14.37
C LEU A 370 -2.67 8.75 -13.71
N LEU A 371 -2.57 8.85 -12.40
CA LEU A 371 -3.19 9.90 -11.60
C LEU A 371 -2.16 10.89 -11.02
N GLN A 372 -1.03 10.38 -10.52
CA GLN A 372 -0.03 11.20 -9.86
C GLN A 372 1.37 10.62 -10.09
N GLU A 373 2.29 11.48 -10.49
CA GLU A 373 3.73 11.22 -10.57
C GLU A 373 4.48 12.02 -9.48
N PRO A 374 5.68 11.57 -9.07
CA PRO A 374 6.57 12.36 -8.23
C PRO A 374 6.93 13.71 -8.86
N GLN A 375 6.76 14.83 -8.13
CA GLN A 375 7.05 16.18 -8.62
C GLN A 375 8.02 16.94 -7.71
N PHE A 376 7.96 16.68 -6.40
CA PHE A 376 8.73 17.42 -5.41
C PHE A 376 9.93 16.59 -4.91
N PRO A 377 11.03 17.18 -4.47
CA PRO A 377 12.22 16.44 -4.00
C PRO A 377 11.92 15.42 -2.88
N TRP A 378 10.90 15.67 -2.06
CA TRP A 378 10.49 14.78 -0.98
C TRP A 378 9.69 13.55 -1.44
N GLU A 379 9.38 13.45 -2.74
CA GLU A 379 8.62 12.33 -3.34
C GLU A 379 9.31 11.66 -4.53
N PHE A 380 10.53 12.07 -4.92
CA PHE A 380 11.19 11.63 -6.15
C PHE A 380 11.42 10.12 -6.28
N ILE A 381 11.43 9.38 -5.17
CA ILE A 381 11.60 7.92 -5.23
C ILE A 381 10.27 7.26 -5.59
N GLN A 382 9.17 7.65 -4.93
CA GLN A 382 7.83 7.12 -5.21
C GLN A 382 6.74 7.93 -4.51
N VAL A 383 5.53 7.83 -5.04
CA VAL A 383 4.28 8.27 -4.41
C VAL A 383 3.30 7.10 -4.34
N GLY A 384 2.34 7.19 -3.43
CA GLY A 384 1.28 6.19 -3.30
C GLY A 384 0.16 6.71 -2.41
N ASN A 385 -0.95 5.97 -2.32
CA ASN A 385 -2.04 6.30 -1.41
C ASN A 385 -1.80 5.72 0.00
N CYS A 386 -2.42 6.33 1.00
CA CYS A 386 -2.47 5.86 2.39
C CYS A 386 -3.87 5.29 2.75
N GLY A 387 -4.51 4.62 1.81
CA GLY A 387 -5.83 4.03 2.01
C GLY A 387 -6.91 4.68 1.15
N SER A 388 -8.15 4.38 1.49
CA SER A 388 -9.32 4.79 0.72
C SER A 388 -9.52 6.31 0.73
N PRO A 389 -9.95 6.91 -0.40
CA PRO A 389 -10.33 8.31 -0.44
C PRO A 389 -11.50 8.62 0.48
N ILE A 390 -11.55 9.86 0.95
CA ILE A 390 -12.63 10.39 1.79
C ILE A 390 -13.43 11.38 0.94
N GLU A 391 -14.75 11.17 0.87
CA GLU A 391 -15.64 12.09 0.19
C GLU A 391 -15.80 13.38 0.98
N THR A 392 -15.62 14.52 0.34
CA THR A 392 -15.82 15.85 0.92
C THR A 392 -16.65 16.72 -0.02
N GLU A 393 -17.17 17.84 0.45
CA GLU A 393 -17.90 18.80 -0.39
C GLU A 393 -17.06 19.42 -1.52
N PHE A 394 -15.72 19.37 -1.42
CA PHE A 394 -14.79 19.93 -2.42
C PHE A 394 -14.23 18.89 -3.37
N GLY A 395 -14.43 17.59 -3.11
CA GLY A 395 -13.89 16.50 -3.91
C GLY A 395 -13.47 15.28 -3.07
N TRP A 396 -12.76 14.35 -3.69
CA TRP A 396 -12.21 13.17 -3.02
C TRP A 396 -10.86 13.51 -2.39
N LEU A 397 -10.82 13.59 -1.07
CA LEU A 397 -9.56 13.75 -0.32
C LEU A 397 -8.82 12.42 -0.28
N VAL A 398 -7.66 12.37 -0.89
CA VAL A 398 -6.74 11.22 -0.89
C VAL A 398 -5.55 11.54 -0.01
N ILE A 399 -5.39 10.79 1.06
CA ILE A 399 -4.15 10.84 1.84
C ILE A 399 -3.11 10.02 1.10
N THR A 400 -1.93 10.59 0.88
CA THR A 400 -0.85 10.00 0.11
C THR A 400 0.39 9.81 0.98
N HIS A 401 1.26 8.90 0.58
CA HIS A 401 2.62 8.82 1.08
C HIS A 401 3.61 9.09 -0.04
N ALA A 402 4.78 9.54 0.34
CA ALA A 402 5.87 9.74 -0.59
C ALA A 402 7.20 9.36 0.05
N VAL A 403 8.18 9.09 -0.81
CA VAL A 403 9.53 8.72 -0.40
C VAL A 403 10.53 9.65 -1.09
N GLY A 404 11.31 10.32 -0.27
CA GLY A 404 12.35 11.23 -0.71
C GLY A 404 13.76 10.76 -0.32
N THR A 405 14.66 11.74 -0.21
CA THR A 405 16.07 11.51 0.14
C THR A 405 16.23 10.72 1.44
N MET A 406 17.26 9.90 1.54
CA MET A 406 17.53 8.99 2.66
C MET A 406 16.40 8.01 2.96
N ARG A 407 15.59 7.70 1.94
CA ARG A 407 14.40 6.84 2.05
C ARG A 407 13.42 7.32 3.14
N LYS A 408 13.33 8.63 3.33
CA LYS A 408 12.40 9.24 4.28
C LYS A 408 10.98 9.14 3.74
N TYR A 409 10.10 8.44 4.47
CA TYR A 409 8.68 8.37 4.17
C TYR A 409 7.94 9.51 4.86
N VAL A 410 7.05 10.15 4.13
CA VAL A 410 6.19 11.23 4.61
C VAL A 410 4.75 10.99 4.17
N ILE A 411 3.81 11.59 4.89
CA ILE A 411 2.39 11.59 4.52
C ILE A 411 2.07 12.97 3.93
N SER A 412 1.28 12.99 2.86
CA SER A 412 0.78 14.18 2.20
C SER A 412 -0.69 14.00 1.82
N ALA A 413 -1.25 14.90 1.01
CA ALA A 413 -2.63 14.81 0.55
C ALA A 413 -2.79 15.40 -0.85
N MET A 414 -3.78 14.87 -1.57
CA MET A 414 -4.29 15.44 -2.81
C MET A 414 -5.82 15.43 -2.83
N LEU A 415 -6.41 16.27 -3.66
CA LEU A 415 -7.84 16.36 -3.87
C LEU A 415 -8.16 16.01 -5.32
N LEU A 416 -9.13 15.10 -5.54
CA LEU A 416 -9.62 14.75 -6.86
C LEU A 416 -11.00 15.36 -7.06
N ASP A 417 -11.35 15.59 -8.32
CA ASP A 417 -12.69 16.04 -8.68
C ASP A 417 -13.76 15.02 -8.26
N LEU A 418 -14.90 15.49 -7.79
CA LEU A 418 -15.94 14.64 -7.23
C LEU A 418 -16.64 13.78 -8.29
N ASP A 419 -16.88 14.35 -9.47
CA ASP A 419 -17.60 13.71 -10.57
C ASP A 419 -16.65 12.92 -11.49
N ASP A 420 -15.43 13.44 -11.68
CA ASP A 420 -14.37 12.82 -12.48
C ASP A 420 -13.08 12.64 -11.67
N PRO A 421 -12.97 11.57 -10.87
CA PRO A 421 -11.83 11.37 -9.97
C PRO A 421 -10.49 11.08 -10.70
N THR A 422 -10.47 11.07 -12.03
CA THR A 422 -9.23 11.06 -12.81
C THR A 422 -8.52 12.42 -12.81
N LYS A 423 -9.21 13.48 -12.38
CA LYS A 423 -8.67 14.84 -12.31
C LYS A 423 -8.17 15.17 -10.92
N VAL A 424 -6.90 15.46 -10.81
CA VAL A 424 -6.31 16.03 -9.59
C VAL A 424 -6.57 17.55 -9.59
N ILE A 425 -7.37 18.02 -8.65
CA ILE A 425 -7.75 19.42 -8.52
C ILE A 425 -6.97 20.17 -7.44
N GLY A 426 -6.19 19.47 -6.61
CA GLY A 426 -5.32 20.07 -5.61
C GLY A 426 -4.29 19.10 -5.08
N ARG A 427 -3.10 19.61 -4.73
CA ARG A 427 -2.01 18.86 -4.09
C ARG A 427 -1.27 19.76 -3.09
N LEU A 428 -0.79 19.20 -2.00
CA LEU A 428 0.13 19.91 -1.12
C LEU A 428 1.53 19.96 -1.74
N SER A 429 2.14 21.13 -1.70
CA SER A 429 3.54 21.32 -2.13
C SER A 429 4.57 20.88 -1.09
N GLU A 430 4.15 20.74 0.18
CA GLU A 430 4.95 20.31 1.32
C GLU A 430 4.30 19.08 1.97
N PRO A 431 5.10 18.22 2.61
CA PRO A 431 4.55 17.08 3.36
C PRO A 431 3.61 17.52 4.47
N LEU A 432 2.46 16.82 4.61
CA LEU A 432 1.54 17.01 5.71
C LEU A 432 2.11 16.49 7.03
N VAL A 433 2.63 15.26 7.06
CA VAL A 433 3.28 14.66 8.23
C VAL A 433 4.66 14.15 7.84
N SER A 434 5.68 14.65 8.51
CA SER A 434 7.06 14.13 8.44
C SER A 434 7.47 13.55 9.78
N PRO A 435 8.32 12.51 9.83
CA PRO A 435 8.83 11.98 11.09
C PRO A 435 9.54 13.08 11.90
N ASN A 436 9.14 13.27 13.16
CA ASN A 436 9.85 14.10 14.12
C ASN A 436 11.01 13.31 14.76
N GLU A 437 11.72 13.88 15.71
CA GLU A 437 12.89 13.24 16.34
C GLU A 437 12.52 11.94 17.06
N GLU A 438 11.36 11.88 17.74
CA GLU A 438 10.87 10.69 18.44
C GLU A 438 10.37 9.59 17.48
N GLU A 439 9.93 9.97 16.28
CA GLU A 439 9.33 9.07 15.28
C GLU A 439 10.37 8.50 14.30
N ARG A 440 11.63 8.96 14.38
CA ARG A 440 12.70 8.58 13.42
C ARG A 440 13.38 7.26 13.74
N GLU A 441 13.28 6.78 14.97
CA GLU A 441 13.96 5.58 15.44
C GLU A 441 13.02 4.38 15.44
N GLY A 442 13.51 3.23 14.97
CA GLY A 442 12.74 2.01 14.95
C GLY A 442 13.30 0.94 14.01
N TYR A 443 12.48 -0.04 13.68
CA TYR A 443 12.86 -1.17 12.83
C TYR A 443 13.23 -0.70 11.40
N VAL A 444 12.47 0.24 10.85
CA VAL A 444 12.82 0.96 9.61
C VAL A 444 12.85 2.46 9.90
N PRO A 445 14.03 3.08 10.07
CA PRO A 445 14.15 4.49 10.44
C PRO A 445 13.51 5.46 9.44
N ASN A 446 13.07 6.63 9.95
CA ASN A 446 12.53 7.74 9.15
C ASN A 446 11.24 7.43 8.36
N VAL A 447 10.35 6.61 8.92
CA VAL A 447 9.09 6.23 8.27
C VAL A 447 7.89 6.73 9.09
N VAL A 448 6.98 7.46 8.43
CA VAL A 448 5.57 7.61 8.84
C VAL A 448 4.69 7.06 7.73
N TYR A 449 3.75 6.17 8.09
CA TYR A 449 2.92 5.48 7.09
C TYR A 449 1.54 5.15 7.60
N SER A 450 0.51 5.29 6.76
CA SER A 450 -0.89 5.00 7.07
C SER A 450 -1.52 4.12 6.00
N CYS A 451 -2.55 3.37 6.40
CA CYS A 451 -3.35 2.53 5.50
C CYS A 451 -4.84 2.91 5.47
N GLY A 452 -5.26 3.97 6.15
CA GLY A 452 -6.64 4.45 6.13
C GLY A 452 -6.93 5.45 7.23
N SER A 453 -7.72 6.46 6.89
CA SER A 453 -8.08 7.60 7.74
C SER A 453 -9.59 7.81 7.75
N ILE A 454 -10.10 8.52 8.74
CA ILE A 454 -11.52 8.90 8.83
C ILE A 454 -11.66 10.39 9.15
N VAL A 455 -12.87 10.91 8.95
CA VAL A 455 -13.25 12.23 9.44
C VAL A 455 -14.16 12.06 10.65
N ASN A 456 -13.89 12.82 11.73
CA ASN A 456 -14.72 12.91 12.89
C ASN A 456 -14.67 14.33 13.46
N ASN A 457 -15.83 14.92 13.79
CA ASN A 457 -15.95 16.27 14.37
C ASN A 457 -15.12 17.33 13.60
N ASP A 458 -15.29 17.39 12.28
CA ASP A 458 -14.59 18.32 11.37
C ASP A 458 -13.05 18.23 11.37
N GLU A 459 -12.50 17.16 11.93
CA GLU A 459 -11.09 16.84 11.86
C GLU A 459 -10.85 15.56 11.07
N LEU A 460 -9.81 15.56 10.25
CA LEU A 460 -9.23 14.38 9.66
C LEU A 460 -8.39 13.66 10.74
N VAL A 461 -8.72 12.41 11.03
CA VAL A 461 -8.00 11.54 11.97
C VAL A 461 -7.14 10.57 11.16
N ILE A 462 -5.82 10.72 11.22
CA ILE A 462 -4.85 9.88 10.50
C ILE A 462 -4.10 9.01 11.52
N PRO A 463 -4.40 7.72 11.62
CA PRO A 463 -3.53 6.78 12.30
C PRO A 463 -2.30 6.51 11.45
N TYR A 464 -1.11 6.45 12.04
CA TYR A 464 0.13 6.20 11.31
C TYR A 464 1.16 5.42 12.13
N ALA A 465 1.97 4.66 11.42
CA ALA A 465 3.13 3.97 11.96
C ALA A 465 4.31 4.93 12.13
N MET A 466 5.14 4.64 13.12
CA MET A 466 6.40 5.33 13.41
C MET A 466 7.55 4.34 13.26
N SER A 467 8.36 4.51 12.21
CA SER A 467 9.57 3.71 11.94
C SER A 467 9.36 2.18 12.04
N ASP A 468 8.17 1.71 11.61
CA ASP A 468 7.74 0.31 11.60
C ASP A 468 7.83 -0.42 12.97
N THR A 469 7.80 0.32 14.07
CA THR A 469 7.91 -0.24 15.43
C THR A 469 6.62 -0.07 16.23
N ALA A 470 6.05 1.12 16.18
CA ALA A 470 4.85 1.48 16.92
C ALA A 470 3.91 2.31 16.03
N SER A 471 2.72 2.57 16.52
CA SER A 471 1.75 3.42 15.83
C SER A 471 1.14 4.46 16.76
N THR A 472 0.65 5.54 16.17
CA THR A 472 -0.07 6.62 16.84
C THR A 472 -1.12 7.18 15.88
N PHE A 473 -1.71 8.33 16.19
CA PHE A 473 -2.50 9.11 15.24
C PHE A 473 -2.36 10.61 15.47
N ALA A 474 -2.68 11.38 14.42
CA ALA A 474 -2.79 12.81 14.46
C ALA A 474 -4.18 13.27 14.01
N THR A 475 -4.59 14.45 14.44
CA THR A 475 -5.78 15.13 13.94
C THR A 475 -5.40 16.43 13.22
N ILE A 476 -6.17 16.77 12.21
CA ILE A 476 -5.93 17.90 11.31
C ILE A 476 -7.29 18.54 11.03
N PRO A 477 -7.47 19.86 11.27
CA PRO A 477 -8.70 20.54 10.91
C PRO A 477 -8.99 20.38 9.41
N LEU A 478 -10.10 19.70 9.07
CA LEU A 478 -10.44 19.33 7.70
C LEU A 478 -10.56 20.56 6.80
N LYS A 479 -11.22 21.59 7.29
CA LYS A 479 -11.40 22.84 6.54
C LYS A 479 -10.07 23.53 6.21
N GLU A 480 -9.12 23.55 7.14
CA GLU A 480 -7.79 24.10 6.91
C GLU A 480 -7.02 23.31 5.84
N LEU A 481 -7.05 21.96 5.95
CA LEU A 481 -6.43 21.08 4.95
C LEU A 481 -7.02 21.29 3.56
N LEU A 482 -8.36 21.28 3.45
CA LEU A 482 -9.06 21.47 2.17
C LEU A 482 -8.78 22.86 1.57
N THR A 483 -8.70 23.91 2.40
CA THR A 483 -8.35 25.27 1.94
C THR A 483 -6.93 25.30 1.35
N ASN A 484 -6.00 24.54 1.91
CA ASN A 484 -4.64 24.45 1.39
C ASN A 484 -4.51 23.55 0.15
N LEU A 485 -5.46 22.64 -0.08
CA LEU A 485 -5.54 21.76 -1.24
C LEU A 485 -6.31 22.37 -2.42
N VAL A 486 -7.39 23.10 -2.12
CA VAL A 486 -8.13 23.83 -3.16
C VAL A 486 -7.23 24.95 -3.62
N PRO A 487 -6.86 25.01 -4.92
CA PRO A 487 -6.08 26.11 -5.45
C PRO A 487 -6.72 27.43 -5.00
N SER A 488 -5.98 28.31 -4.29
CA SER A 488 -6.37 29.72 -4.19
C SER A 488 -6.59 30.21 -5.64
N ASP A 489 -7.35 31.28 -5.85
CA ASP A 489 -7.53 31.84 -7.21
C ASP A 489 -6.20 32.17 -7.91
N LEU A 490 -5.07 32.13 -7.16
CA LEU A 490 -3.68 32.13 -7.62
C LEU A 490 -3.20 30.75 -8.10
N ASP A 491 -3.78 29.63 -7.66
CA ASP A 491 -3.49 28.27 -8.11
C ASP A 491 -4.63 27.68 -8.99
N ARG A 492 -5.82 28.28 -8.99
CA ARG A 492 -6.78 28.15 -10.11
C ARG A 492 -6.23 28.79 -11.37
N GLY A 493 -5.19 29.51 -11.20
CA GLY A 493 -4.25 29.96 -12.15
C GLY A 493 -2.93 29.19 -12.07
N ARG A 494 -2.86 27.90 -12.53
CA ARG A 494 -2.28 27.97 -13.88
C ARG A 494 -3.33 28.70 -14.68
N PRO A 495 -3.11 29.98 -14.98
CA PRO A 495 -3.99 30.63 -15.89
C PRO A 495 -4.04 29.69 -17.09
N MET A 496 -5.23 29.28 -17.52
CA MET A 496 -5.44 29.39 -18.95
C MET A 496 -4.85 30.73 -19.28
N MET A 497 -3.65 30.73 -19.90
CA MET A 497 -2.90 31.88 -20.26
C MET A 497 -3.91 32.97 -20.71
N GLU A 498 -4.25 33.92 -19.83
CA GLU A 498 -4.21 35.27 -20.31
C GLU A 498 -2.85 35.33 -20.98
N LYS A 499 -2.73 35.78 -22.22
CA LYS A 499 -1.49 36.01 -22.95
C LYS A 499 -0.56 36.79 -22.01
N GLY A 500 0.00 36.09 -21.04
CA GLY A 500 0.78 36.56 -19.92
C GLY A 500 2.23 36.18 -20.19
N LYS A 501 3.11 36.85 -19.68
CA LYS A 501 4.54 36.92 -19.89
C LYS A 501 5.18 35.55 -20.15
N ALA A 502 6.11 35.51 -21.10
CA ALA A 502 6.76 34.33 -21.70
C ALA A 502 7.42 33.38 -20.71
N ARG A 503 7.60 32.14 -21.13
CA ARG A 503 8.31 31.10 -20.40
C ARG A 503 9.80 31.13 -20.68
N VAL A 504 10.59 31.29 -19.64
CA VAL A 504 12.04 31.57 -19.71
C VAL A 504 12.83 30.39 -19.15
N LEU A 505 13.79 29.88 -19.92
CA LEU A 505 14.78 28.94 -19.41
C LEU A 505 16.06 29.68 -19.04
N VAL A 506 16.44 29.65 -17.76
CA VAL A 506 17.69 30.19 -17.25
C VAL A 506 18.73 29.09 -17.14
N VAL A 507 19.82 29.20 -17.91
CA VAL A 507 20.91 28.23 -17.93
C VAL A 507 22.14 28.88 -17.31
N GLU A 508 22.50 28.46 -16.11
CA GLU A 508 23.52 29.09 -15.29
C GLU A 508 24.06 28.08 -14.28
N ASP A 509 25.36 27.97 -14.12
CA ASP A 509 25.96 26.97 -13.21
C ASP A 509 26.10 27.49 -11.76
N GLU A 510 26.17 28.79 -11.57
CA GLU A 510 26.27 29.39 -10.22
C GLU A 510 24.89 29.57 -9.57
N VAL A 511 24.64 28.86 -8.46
CA VAL A 511 23.38 28.91 -7.71
C VAL A 511 22.97 30.32 -7.27
N ILE A 512 23.93 31.20 -6.98
CA ILE A 512 23.66 32.57 -6.58
C ILE A 512 23.06 33.35 -7.76
N ASN A 513 23.66 33.25 -8.94
CA ASN A 513 23.19 33.89 -10.16
C ASN A 513 21.83 33.35 -10.59
N GLN A 514 21.60 32.01 -10.50
CA GLN A 514 20.31 31.40 -10.73
C GLN A 514 19.20 32.05 -9.88
N LYS A 515 19.46 32.23 -8.57
CA LYS A 515 18.49 32.84 -7.65
C LYS A 515 18.23 34.33 -7.98
N ILE A 516 19.26 35.09 -8.33
CA ILE A 516 19.12 36.49 -8.67
C ILE A 516 18.28 36.66 -9.94
N ILE A 517 18.65 35.94 -11.02
CA ILE A 517 17.97 36.04 -12.32
C ILE A 517 16.54 35.58 -12.20
N SER A 518 16.32 34.40 -11.61
CA SER A 518 14.96 33.84 -11.44
C SER A 518 14.11 34.72 -10.53
N GLY A 519 14.69 35.32 -9.49
CA GLY A 519 13.99 36.25 -8.60
C GLY A 519 13.51 37.50 -9.34
N ILE A 520 14.37 38.13 -10.16
CA ILE A 520 14.01 39.29 -11.00
C ILE A 520 12.86 38.93 -11.95
N LEU A 521 12.99 37.85 -12.69
CA LEU A 521 12.01 37.45 -13.71
C LEU A 521 10.66 37.03 -13.10
N LYS A 522 10.68 36.24 -12.01
CA LYS A 522 9.48 35.84 -11.29
C LYS A 522 8.74 37.01 -10.68
N SER A 523 9.45 38.02 -10.16
CA SER A 523 8.80 39.23 -9.62
C SER A 523 8.08 40.06 -10.69
N GLU A 524 8.42 39.87 -11.96
CA GLU A 524 7.77 40.47 -13.11
C GLU A 524 6.76 39.57 -13.81
N GLY A 525 6.49 38.37 -13.24
CA GLY A 525 5.47 37.46 -13.70
C GLY A 525 5.88 36.51 -14.83
N TYR A 526 7.17 36.36 -15.14
CA TYR A 526 7.67 35.34 -16.08
C TYR A 526 7.62 33.95 -15.45
N ASP A 527 7.31 32.95 -16.25
CA ASP A 527 7.47 31.53 -15.86
C ASP A 527 8.94 31.13 -16.08
N VAL A 528 9.64 30.78 -15.00
CA VAL A 528 11.10 30.59 -15.04
C VAL A 528 11.49 29.19 -14.62
N GLU A 529 12.11 28.47 -15.55
CA GLU A 529 12.80 27.22 -15.33
C GLU A 529 14.31 27.42 -15.27
N ILE A 530 15.01 26.59 -14.48
CA ILE A 530 16.46 26.68 -14.28
C ILE A 530 17.12 25.39 -14.74
N ALA A 531 18.24 25.52 -15.47
CA ALA A 531 19.12 24.42 -15.81
C ALA A 531 20.57 24.77 -15.36
N PRO A 532 21.29 23.86 -14.68
CA PRO A 532 22.63 24.14 -14.19
C PRO A 532 23.74 24.04 -15.26
N ASP A 533 23.42 23.47 -16.44
CA ASP A 533 24.34 23.38 -17.58
C ASP A 533 23.55 23.22 -18.90
N GLY A 534 24.27 23.26 -20.02
CA GLY A 534 23.67 23.16 -21.33
C GLY A 534 23.06 21.78 -21.63
N ILE A 535 23.53 20.69 -21.03
CA ILE A 535 22.95 19.35 -21.22
C ILE A 535 21.57 19.27 -20.61
N ILE A 536 21.43 19.71 -19.35
CA ILE A 536 20.13 19.76 -18.66
C ILE A 536 19.18 20.73 -19.36
N ALA A 537 19.70 21.84 -19.90
CA ALA A 537 18.91 22.75 -20.72
C ALA A 537 18.32 22.06 -21.96
N LEU A 538 19.12 21.31 -22.72
CA LEU A 538 18.64 20.56 -23.89
C LEU A 538 17.63 19.47 -23.52
N MET A 539 17.82 18.79 -22.40
CA MET A 539 16.83 17.80 -21.90
C MET A 539 15.50 18.45 -21.57
N LYS A 540 15.50 19.67 -21.00
CA LYS A 540 14.26 20.42 -20.73
C LYS A 540 13.61 20.92 -22.02
N ILE A 541 14.38 21.46 -22.96
CA ILE A 541 13.89 21.93 -24.27
C ILE A 541 13.24 20.77 -25.07
N GLY A 542 13.74 19.56 -24.94
CA GLY A 542 13.15 18.37 -25.57
C GLY A 542 11.80 17.95 -24.98
N LYS A 543 11.48 18.37 -23.76
CA LYS A 543 10.24 18.02 -23.04
C LYS A 543 9.22 19.14 -23.02
N GLU A 544 9.66 20.39 -23.05
CA GLU A 544 8.86 21.56 -22.76
C GLU A 544 9.16 22.71 -23.74
N LYS A 545 8.20 23.60 -23.96
CA LYS A 545 8.39 24.77 -24.82
C LYS A 545 8.82 25.98 -24.00
N PHE A 546 9.81 26.70 -24.49
CA PHE A 546 10.29 27.97 -23.93
C PHE A 546 10.19 29.06 -24.99
N ASP A 547 9.91 30.28 -24.54
CA ASP A 547 9.81 31.45 -25.42
C ASP A 547 11.16 32.16 -25.55
N VAL A 548 12.04 32.01 -24.57
CA VAL A 548 13.39 32.58 -24.56
C VAL A 548 14.30 31.79 -23.62
N ILE A 549 15.59 31.74 -23.96
CA ILE A 549 16.64 31.16 -23.14
C ILE A 549 17.61 32.28 -22.69
N LEU A 550 17.85 32.36 -21.38
CA LEU A 550 18.94 33.15 -20.82
C LEU A 550 20.06 32.19 -20.43
N SER A 551 21.20 32.26 -21.10
CA SER A 551 22.29 31.30 -20.90
C SER A 551 23.59 32.00 -20.51
N ASP A 552 24.22 31.53 -19.44
CA ASP A 552 25.67 31.81 -19.28
C ASP A 552 26.44 31.20 -20.47
N ILE A 553 27.51 31.83 -20.85
CA ILE A 553 28.42 31.35 -21.88
C ILE A 553 29.36 30.29 -21.30
N ALA A 554 29.98 30.59 -20.16
CA ALA A 554 31.03 29.76 -19.59
C ALA A 554 30.48 28.82 -18.51
N MET A 555 30.03 27.64 -18.93
CA MET A 555 29.52 26.58 -18.04
C MET A 555 30.32 25.28 -18.21
N PRO A 556 30.43 24.45 -17.17
CA PRO A 556 31.09 23.16 -17.28
C PRO A 556 30.30 22.20 -18.17
N ASN A 557 30.96 21.19 -18.74
CA ASN A 557 30.43 20.08 -19.56
C ASN A 557 29.92 20.50 -20.94
N PHE A 558 29.01 21.47 -21.03
CA PHE A 558 28.39 21.93 -22.28
C PHE A 558 28.10 23.43 -22.19
N ASP A 559 28.90 24.24 -22.89
CA ASP A 559 28.85 25.68 -22.79
C ASP A 559 27.69 26.33 -23.56
N GLY A 560 27.44 27.63 -23.33
CA GLY A 560 26.34 28.33 -23.98
C GLY A 560 26.48 28.42 -25.50
N TYR A 561 27.69 28.48 -26.05
CA TYR A 561 27.91 28.47 -27.50
C TYR A 561 27.60 27.11 -28.13
N GLN A 562 28.02 26.03 -27.49
CA GLN A 562 27.73 24.67 -27.93
C GLN A 562 26.22 24.40 -27.91
N MET A 563 25.53 24.90 -26.87
CA MET A 563 24.07 24.81 -26.78
C MET A 563 23.39 25.57 -27.94
N LEU A 564 23.78 26.79 -28.22
CA LEU A 564 23.23 27.58 -29.32
C LEU A 564 23.46 26.91 -30.68
N GLU A 565 24.66 26.35 -30.93
CA GLU A 565 25.01 25.64 -32.15
C GLU A 565 24.14 24.39 -32.34
N PHE A 566 23.92 23.61 -31.26
CA PHE A 566 23.02 22.47 -31.26
C PHE A 566 21.57 22.86 -31.59
N LEU A 567 21.06 23.95 -31.00
CA LEU A 567 19.71 24.45 -31.29
C LEU A 567 19.53 24.80 -32.78
N GLN A 568 20.54 25.46 -33.37
CA GLN A 568 20.55 25.84 -34.79
C GLN A 568 20.60 24.64 -35.72
N GLU A 569 21.47 23.67 -35.44
CA GLU A 569 21.60 22.44 -36.23
C GLU A 569 20.30 21.62 -36.24
N ASN A 570 19.60 21.59 -35.12
CA ASN A 570 18.32 20.88 -34.96
C ASN A 570 17.08 21.73 -35.31
N LYS A 571 17.29 22.94 -35.88
CA LYS A 571 16.22 23.88 -36.31
C LYS A 571 15.23 24.27 -35.17
N ILE A 572 15.73 24.36 -33.95
CA ILE A 572 14.97 24.79 -32.77
C ILE A 572 15.06 26.32 -32.69
N SER A 573 13.96 27.01 -32.97
CA SER A 573 13.92 28.49 -33.10
C SER A 573 13.56 29.17 -31.77
N ILE A 574 14.30 28.91 -30.69
CA ILE A 574 14.12 29.61 -29.42
C ILE A 574 15.20 30.70 -29.33
N PRO A 575 14.84 31.99 -29.11
CA PRO A 575 15.83 33.06 -28.99
C PRO A 575 16.68 32.88 -27.72
N VAL A 576 18.03 33.03 -27.88
CA VAL A 576 18.99 32.91 -26.79
C VAL A 576 19.60 34.25 -26.48
N ILE A 577 19.51 34.71 -25.24
CA ILE A 577 20.25 35.86 -24.69
C ILE A 577 21.44 35.31 -23.90
N PHE A 578 22.65 35.72 -24.25
CA PHE A 578 23.83 35.37 -23.48
C PHE A 578 24.03 36.25 -22.26
N LEU A 579 24.39 35.63 -21.15
CA LEU A 579 24.84 36.26 -19.92
C LEU A 579 26.36 36.04 -19.83
N SER A 580 27.17 37.10 -19.66
CA SER A 580 28.63 36.93 -19.65
C SER A 580 29.34 37.83 -18.68
N GLY A 581 30.33 37.26 -18.00
CA GLY A 581 31.32 38.03 -17.20
C GLY A 581 32.43 38.67 -18.02
N GLN A 582 32.55 38.34 -19.32
CA GLN A 582 33.53 38.92 -20.22
C GLN A 582 33.02 40.29 -20.73
N THR A 583 33.84 41.31 -20.63
CA THR A 583 33.43 42.72 -20.86
C THR A 583 33.93 43.31 -22.17
N SER A 584 34.65 42.55 -23.03
CA SER A 584 35.18 43.06 -24.27
C SER A 584 34.09 43.24 -25.36
N PRO A 585 34.15 44.31 -26.17
CA PRO A 585 33.24 44.49 -27.31
C PRO A 585 33.35 43.36 -28.34
N GLU A 586 34.50 42.68 -28.39
CA GLU A 586 34.76 41.56 -29.30
C GLU A 586 33.99 40.30 -28.93
N ASP A 587 33.81 40.03 -27.64
CA ASP A 587 33.03 38.89 -27.13
C ASP A 587 31.53 39.04 -27.40
N GLU A 588 31.00 40.27 -27.21
CA GLU A 588 29.62 40.61 -27.55
C GLU A 588 29.38 40.42 -29.07
N ALA A 589 30.28 40.95 -29.89
CA ALA A 589 30.20 40.81 -31.35
C ALA A 589 30.31 39.33 -31.80
N LYS A 590 31.07 38.50 -31.09
CA LYS A 590 31.20 37.06 -31.36
C LYS A 590 29.90 36.33 -31.06
N GLY A 591 29.25 36.59 -29.91
CA GLY A 591 27.98 35.98 -29.54
C GLY A 591 26.86 36.28 -30.54
N LEU A 592 26.72 37.56 -30.92
CA LEU A 592 25.74 38.00 -31.90
C LEU A 592 25.99 37.43 -33.31
N ARG A 593 27.28 37.31 -33.77
CA ARG A 593 27.65 36.68 -35.05
C ARG A 593 27.33 35.19 -35.07
N LYS A 594 27.35 34.53 -33.92
CA LYS A 594 26.96 33.11 -33.81
C LYS A 594 25.43 32.90 -33.78
N GLY A 595 24.64 33.99 -33.81
CA GLY A 595 23.19 33.94 -33.92
C GLY A 595 22.45 34.04 -32.57
N ALA A 596 23.10 34.49 -31.52
CA ALA A 596 22.40 34.86 -30.30
C ALA A 596 21.46 36.05 -30.55
N ALA A 597 20.28 36.05 -29.92
CA ALA A 597 19.30 37.09 -30.08
C ALA A 597 19.69 38.39 -29.36
N ASP A 598 20.42 38.31 -28.26
CA ASP A 598 20.95 39.43 -27.51
C ASP A 598 22.10 39.00 -26.53
N TYR A 599 22.68 39.98 -25.81
CA TYR A 599 23.81 39.80 -24.91
C TYR A 599 23.68 40.71 -23.70
N ILE A 600 23.89 40.22 -22.49
CA ILE A 600 23.84 40.98 -21.24
C ILE A 600 25.09 40.71 -20.41
N LYS A 601 25.72 41.79 -19.95
CA LYS A 601 26.93 41.75 -19.12
C LYS A 601 26.59 41.50 -17.67
N LYS A 602 27.39 40.65 -17.01
CA LYS A 602 27.37 40.48 -15.56
C LYS A 602 28.24 41.57 -14.89
N PRO A 603 27.84 42.15 -13.74
CA PRO A 603 26.65 41.84 -12.96
C PRO A 603 25.37 42.29 -13.64
N ILE A 604 24.31 41.49 -13.50
CA ILE A 604 23.05 41.67 -14.23
C ILE A 604 22.28 42.87 -13.65
N ASP A 605 22.11 43.91 -14.46
CA ASP A 605 21.20 45.00 -14.15
C ASP A 605 19.76 44.62 -14.42
N ARG A 606 18.88 44.79 -13.41
CA ARG A 606 17.46 44.43 -13.48
C ARG A 606 16.75 45.11 -14.63
N ASN A 607 16.93 46.42 -14.79
CA ASN A 607 16.19 47.19 -15.77
C ASN A 607 16.63 46.82 -17.20
N LEU A 608 17.93 46.60 -17.39
CA LEU A 608 18.50 46.18 -18.67
C LEU A 608 17.99 44.77 -19.07
N LEU A 609 18.00 43.84 -18.12
CA LEU A 609 17.46 42.48 -18.35
C LEU A 609 16.01 42.53 -18.82
N LEU A 610 15.16 43.25 -18.08
CA LEU A 610 13.73 43.35 -18.41
C LEU A 610 13.48 44.04 -19.75
N LEU A 611 14.22 45.12 -20.06
CA LEU A 611 14.12 45.81 -21.33
C LEU A 611 14.49 44.91 -22.53
N ARG A 612 15.56 44.07 -22.40
CA ARG A 612 15.98 43.12 -23.43
C ARG A 612 14.98 42.00 -23.64
N MET A 613 14.42 41.49 -22.53
CA MET A 613 13.36 40.51 -22.55
C MET A 613 12.10 41.03 -23.26
N GLU A 614 11.62 42.21 -22.89
CA GLU A 614 10.44 42.82 -23.51
C GLU A 614 10.62 43.06 -25.02
N ARG A 615 11.84 43.40 -25.44
CA ARG A 615 12.12 43.62 -26.85
C ARG A 615 12.05 42.33 -27.69
N LEU A 616 12.44 41.21 -27.14
CA LEU A 616 12.44 39.91 -27.85
C LEU A 616 11.09 39.20 -27.81
N LEU A 617 10.26 39.53 -26.85
CA LEU A 617 8.96 38.84 -26.63
C LEU A 617 7.77 39.64 -27.20
N LYS A 618 8.03 40.82 -27.78
CA LYS A 618 7.08 41.60 -28.61
C LYS A 618 7.05 41.07 -30.04
#